data_b8770f9ebd55b7853c39c41429172917
#
_entry.id   b8770f9ebd55b7853c39c41429172917
#
_cell.length_a   1.000
_cell.length_b   1.000
_cell.length_c   1.000
_cell.angle_alpha   90.00
_cell.angle_beta   90.00
_cell.angle_gamma   90.00
#
_symmetry.space_group_name_H-M   'P 1'
#
loop_
_entity.id
_entity.type
_entity.pdbx_description
1 polymer ?
#
loop_
_entity_poly.entity_id
_entity_poly.type
_entity_poly.pdbx_seq_one_letter_code
_entity_poly.pdbx_strand_id
1 'polypeptide(L)'
;MTNPDSPLPNPGPEADADDDQLAISVRGLTNRFGSQVVHEDLDLDVRRGEILGVVGGSGTGKSVLMRSILGLREPDAGSIQVLGADARSGRFADRQHITRNTGVLFQDGALFSSMTVGENVQVPLKEHHGEFPERWYFELALLKIKLAGLPADALDKLPSQLSGGMRKRAGLARALALDPPLLFLDEPTAGLDPIGAAAFDRLIRTLQQALGLTVFLITHDLDTLYAICDRIAVLADRKVIANAPLAEVEQIDHPWIQEYFHGPRARAARAAKTDSTETA
;
A
#
# COMPACT_ATOMS: atom_id res chain seq x y z
N MET A 1 48.02 3.28 41.04
CA MET A 1 46.97 4.20 41.50
C MET A 1 46.05 4.47 40.30
N THR A 2 45.02 3.68 40.18
CA THR A 2 43.98 3.80 39.13
C THR A 2 42.82 4.64 39.72
N ASN A 3 42.49 5.68 38.98
CA ASN A 3 41.44 6.63 39.38
C ASN A 3 40.04 5.97 39.20
N PRO A 4 39.18 5.88 40.24
CA PRO A 4 37.90 5.17 40.20
C PRO A 4 36.70 5.99 39.69
N ASP A 5 36.92 7.21 39.14
CA ASP A 5 35.84 8.13 38.73
C ASP A 5 35.81 8.40 37.22
N SER A 6 35.87 7.37 36.39
CA SER A 6 35.46 7.53 35.00
C SER A 6 33.96 7.22 34.85
N PRO A 7 33.14 8.16 34.41
CA PRO A 7 31.74 7.85 34.14
C PRO A 7 31.64 6.81 33.04
N LEU A 8 30.82 5.79 33.22
CA LEU A 8 30.47 4.78 32.24
C LEU A 8 29.91 5.49 31.00
N PRO A 9 30.21 5.00 29.78
CA PRO A 9 29.62 5.56 28.58
C PRO A 9 28.09 5.42 28.65
N ASN A 10 27.41 6.53 28.43
CA ASN A 10 25.96 6.62 28.33
C ASN A 10 25.51 5.61 27.26
N PRO A 11 24.60 4.65 27.54
CA PRO A 11 24.02 3.85 26.49
C PRO A 11 23.31 4.81 25.52
N GLY A 12 23.68 4.77 24.25
CA GLY A 12 22.98 5.49 23.19
C GLY A 12 21.47 5.16 23.24
N PRO A 13 20.61 5.96 22.62
CA PRO A 13 19.18 5.73 22.66
C PRO A 13 18.92 4.27 22.27
N GLU A 14 18.25 3.54 23.18
CA GLU A 14 17.76 2.19 22.90
C GLU A 14 16.96 2.28 21.61
N ALA A 15 17.39 1.57 20.57
CA ALA A 15 16.58 1.36 19.39
C ALA A 15 15.29 0.70 19.89
N ASP A 16 14.17 1.41 19.76
CA ASP A 16 12.89 0.98 20.25
C ASP A 16 12.58 -0.42 19.70
N ALA A 17 12.33 -1.37 20.58
CA ALA A 17 11.92 -2.73 20.25
C ALA A 17 10.63 -2.79 19.42
N ASP A 18 10.00 -1.65 19.15
CA ASP A 18 8.79 -1.46 18.34
C ASP A 18 9.10 -1.27 16.84
N ASP A 19 10.33 -0.93 16.48
CA ASP A 19 10.72 -0.63 15.07
C ASP A 19 10.74 -1.91 14.19
N ASP A 20 10.99 -3.07 14.79
CA ASP A 20 10.97 -4.38 14.10
C ASP A 20 9.53 -4.83 13.70
N GLN A 21 8.51 -4.22 14.30
CA GLN A 21 7.10 -4.46 13.99
C GLN A 21 6.57 -3.56 12.86
N LEU A 22 7.31 -2.53 12.45
CA LEU A 22 6.89 -1.61 11.42
C LEU A 22 7.35 -2.09 10.01
N ALA A 23 6.42 -2.03 9.07
CA ALA A 23 6.74 -2.20 7.65
C ALA A 23 7.15 -0.87 7.01
N ILE A 24 6.55 0.23 7.47
CA ILE A 24 6.88 1.58 7.02
C ILE A 24 6.92 2.49 8.25
N SER A 25 7.97 3.32 8.33
CA SER A 25 8.09 4.41 9.31
C SER A 25 8.46 5.70 8.59
N VAL A 26 7.64 6.72 8.73
CA VAL A 26 7.83 8.06 8.16
C VAL A 26 7.91 9.07 9.29
N ARG A 27 8.93 9.93 9.29
CA ARG A 27 9.13 10.95 10.33
C ARG A 27 9.46 12.31 9.72
N GLY A 28 8.71 13.33 10.12
CA GLY A 28 8.93 14.73 9.76
C GLY A 28 8.88 14.98 8.25
N LEU A 29 8.10 14.18 7.49
CA LEU A 29 8.09 14.23 6.03
C LEU A 29 7.55 15.58 5.53
N THR A 30 8.35 16.23 4.70
CA THR A 30 7.95 17.46 4.00
C THR A 30 8.07 17.27 2.50
N ASN A 31 6.99 17.57 1.77
CA ASN A 31 6.95 17.54 0.31
C ASN A 31 6.43 18.89 -0.22
N ARG A 32 7.15 19.45 -1.20
CA ARG A 32 6.80 20.72 -1.85
C ARG A 32 6.79 20.60 -3.37
N PHE A 33 5.99 21.42 -4.03
CA PHE A 33 5.99 21.63 -5.47
C PHE A 33 6.09 23.15 -5.71
N GLY A 34 7.32 23.65 -5.93
CA GLY A 34 7.58 25.07 -5.93
C GLY A 34 7.22 25.71 -4.59
N SER A 35 6.30 26.67 -4.59
CA SER A 35 5.81 27.33 -3.36
C SER A 35 4.71 26.54 -2.64
N GLN A 36 4.11 25.54 -3.27
CA GLN A 36 3.01 24.75 -2.68
C GLN A 36 3.56 23.66 -1.76
N VAL A 37 3.24 23.72 -0.47
CA VAL A 37 3.53 22.69 0.51
C VAL A 37 2.38 21.69 0.48
N VAL A 38 2.70 20.41 0.23
CA VAL A 38 1.74 19.29 0.19
C VAL A 38 1.75 18.53 1.51
N HIS A 39 2.93 18.21 2.03
CA HIS A 39 3.11 17.64 3.36
C HIS A 39 4.07 18.51 4.16
N GLU A 40 3.80 18.64 5.44
CA GLU A 40 4.58 19.47 6.36
C GLU A 40 4.72 18.76 7.70
N ASP A 41 5.94 18.29 8.01
CA ASP A 41 6.23 17.58 9.25
C ASP A 41 5.23 16.42 9.51
N LEU A 42 5.11 15.52 8.50
CA LEU A 42 4.17 14.40 8.50
C LEU A 42 4.84 13.15 9.06
N ASP A 43 4.19 12.52 10.04
CA ASP A 43 4.56 11.22 10.61
C ASP A 43 3.53 10.15 10.21
N LEU A 44 4.00 8.93 9.94
CA LEU A 44 3.14 7.78 9.64
C LEU A 44 3.84 6.47 9.97
N ASP A 45 3.12 5.57 10.64
CA ASP A 45 3.54 4.19 10.90
C ASP A 45 2.58 3.20 10.27
N VAL A 46 3.14 2.19 9.58
CA VAL A 46 2.42 1.03 9.05
C VAL A 46 2.99 -0.23 9.70
N ARG A 47 2.15 -1.00 10.37
CA ARG A 47 2.54 -2.22 11.05
C ARG A 47 2.66 -3.39 10.07
N ARG A 48 3.53 -4.35 10.36
CA ARG A 48 3.62 -5.56 9.55
C ARG A 48 2.33 -6.36 9.63
N GLY A 49 1.87 -6.90 8.51
CA GLY A 49 0.69 -7.75 8.42
C GLY A 49 -0.65 -7.03 8.53
N GLU A 50 -0.70 -5.68 8.57
CA GLU A 50 -1.97 -4.94 8.57
C GLU A 50 -2.38 -4.48 7.16
N ILE A 51 -3.65 -4.18 6.99
CA ILE A 51 -4.17 -3.37 5.87
C ILE A 51 -4.41 -1.96 6.41
N LEU A 52 -3.54 -1.02 6.06
CA LEU A 52 -3.72 0.39 6.37
C LEU A 52 -4.44 1.10 5.23
N GLY A 53 -5.64 1.61 5.48
CA GLY A 53 -6.36 2.50 4.56
C GLY A 53 -5.86 3.93 4.70
N VAL A 54 -5.51 4.59 3.60
CA VAL A 54 -5.08 6.00 3.56
C VAL A 54 -6.14 6.83 2.85
N VAL A 55 -6.77 7.71 3.61
CA VAL A 55 -7.87 8.56 3.14
C VAL A 55 -7.53 10.04 3.28
N GLY A 56 -8.30 10.88 2.62
CA GLY A 56 -8.15 12.34 2.66
C GLY A 56 -8.79 13.00 1.46
N GLY A 57 -9.04 14.27 1.51
CA GLY A 57 -9.62 15.04 0.42
C GLY A 57 -8.84 14.94 -0.89
N SER A 58 -9.44 15.40 -1.99
CA SER A 58 -8.72 15.50 -3.27
C SER A 58 -7.56 16.50 -3.13
N GLY A 59 -6.39 16.14 -3.64
CA GLY A 59 -5.21 17.01 -3.57
C GLY A 59 -4.44 17.03 -2.24
N THR A 60 -4.85 16.25 -1.21
CA THR A 60 -4.12 16.18 0.07
C THR A 60 -2.75 15.50 -0.02
N GLY A 61 -2.41 14.92 -1.17
CA GLY A 61 -1.08 14.35 -1.39
C GLY A 61 -0.96 12.84 -1.16
N LYS A 62 -2.05 12.06 -1.05
CA LYS A 62 -2.00 10.60 -0.82
C LYS A 62 -1.05 9.88 -1.78
N SER A 63 -1.18 10.10 -3.09
CA SER A 63 -0.29 9.49 -4.09
C SER A 63 1.14 10.09 -4.06
N VAL A 64 1.31 11.33 -3.57
CA VAL A 64 2.63 11.92 -3.35
C VAL A 64 3.32 11.22 -2.18
N LEU A 65 2.61 10.98 -1.08
CA LEU A 65 3.10 10.22 0.08
C LEU A 65 3.54 8.81 -0.35
N MET A 66 2.69 8.09 -1.06
CA MET A 66 3.01 6.74 -1.56
C MET A 66 4.25 6.76 -2.46
N ARG A 67 4.37 7.73 -3.38
CA ARG A 67 5.56 7.84 -4.24
C ARG A 67 6.83 8.18 -3.47
N SER A 68 6.73 8.97 -2.40
CA SER A 68 7.87 9.26 -1.52
C SER A 68 8.30 8.00 -0.75
N ILE A 69 7.36 7.20 -0.23
CA ILE A 69 7.64 5.93 0.46
C ILE A 69 8.30 4.92 -0.49
N LEU A 70 7.85 4.85 -1.73
CA LEU A 70 8.43 3.98 -2.76
C LEU A 70 9.79 4.47 -3.32
N GLY A 71 10.30 5.62 -2.85
CA GLY A 71 11.53 6.22 -3.38
C GLY A 71 11.40 6.74 -4.83
N LEU A 72 10.17 6.85 -5.35
CA LEU A 72 9.87 7.40 -6.68
C LEU A 72 9.86 8.94 -6.69
N ARG A 73 9.81 9.54 -5.53
CA ARG A 73 9.92 10.98 -5.31
C ARG A 73 10.80 11.23 -4.10
N GLU A 74 11.78 12.10 -4.25
CA GLU A 74 12.60 12.58 -3.14
C GLU A 74 11.83 13.68 -2.39
N PRO A 75 11.57 13.52 -1.07
CA PRO A 75 10.97 14.56 -0.25
C PRO A 75 11.98 15.65 0.10
N ASP A 76 11.48 16.86 0.42
CA ASP A 76 12.31 18.00 0.79
C ASP A 76 12.96 17.83 2.18
N ALA A 77 12.25 17.17 3.13
CA ALA A 77 12.77 16.89 4.47
C ALA A 77 12.12 15.62 5.06
N GLY A 78 12.65 15.16 6.20
CA GLY A 78 12.15 14.00 6.93
C GLY A 78 12.92 12.71 6.60
N SER A 79 12.51 11.60 7.19
CA SER A 79 13.07 10.27 6.96
C SER A 79 11.98 9.26 6.63
N ILE A 80 12.32 8.25 5.84
CA ILE A 80 11.40 7.17 5.43
C ILE A 80 12.15 5.86 5.51
N GLN A 81 11.68 4.96 6.37
CA GLN A 81 12.14 3.57 6.44
C GLN A 81 11.07 2.65 5.85
N VAL A 82 11.47 1.72 4.99
CA VAL A 82 10.61 0.72 4.37
C VAL A 82 11.26 -0.65 4.54
N LEU A 83 10.63 -1.51 5.34
CA LEU A 83 11.16 -2.85 5.66
C LEU A 83 12.62 -2.80 6.17
N GLY A 84 12.97 -1.77 6.96
CA GLY A 84 14.31 -1.55 7.51
C GLY A 84 15.31 -0.90 6.55
N ALA A 85 14.93 -0.57 5.31
CA ALA A 85 15.77 0.16 4.36
C ALA A 85 15.40 1.64 4.30
N ASP A 86 16.39 2.52 4.22
CA ASP A 86 16.17 3.97 4.08
C ASP A 86 15.87 4.33 2.63
N ALA A 87 14.62 4.74 2.37
CA ALA A 87 14.16 5.14 1.04
C ALA A 87 14.87 6.39 0.47
N ARG A 88 15.56 7.16 1.33
CA ARG A 88 16.30 8.37 0.98
C ARG A 88 17.81 8.21 0.91
N SER A 89 18.36 7.05 1.29
CA SER A 89 19.80 6.84 1.39
C SER A 89 20.58 7.08 0.10
N GLY A 90 19.92 7.04 -1.05
CA GLY A 90 20.56 7.05 -2.38
C GLY A 90 21.36 5.79 -2.70
N ARG A 91 21.55 4.87 -1.74
CA ARG A 91 22.31 3.63 -1.93
C ARG A 91 21.54 2.66 -2.83
N PHE A 92 22.24 2.08 -3.78
CA PHE A 92 21.64 1.09 -4.69
C PHE A 92 21.05 -0.11 -3.94
N ALA A 93 21.70 -0.59 -2.89
CA ALA A 93 21.25 -1.71 -2.08
C ALA A 93 19.89 -1.45 -1.42
N ASP A 94 19.65 -0.26 -0.86
CA ASP A 94 18.38 0.10 -0.24
C ASP A 94 17.27 0.20 -1.28
N ARG A 95 17.55 0.83 -2.42
CA ARG A 95 16.58 0.89 -3.53
C ARG A 95 16.22 -0.49 -4.05
N GLN A 96 17.21 -1.35 -4.26
CA GLN A 96 17.01 -2.73 -4.71
C GLN A 96 16.20 -3.53 -3.67
N HIS A 97 16.50 -3.36 -2.37
CA HIS A 97 15.76 -3.99 -1.29
C HIS A 97 14.29 -3.56 -1.32
N ILE A 98 14.00 -2.26 -1.36
CA ILE A 98 12.63 -1.73 -1.42
C ILE A 98 11.92 -2.25 -2.68
N THR A 99 12.50 -2.09 -3.86
CA THR A 99 11.87 -2.50 -5.14
C THR A 99 11.55 -4.00 -5.16
N ARG A 100 12.44 -4.85 -4.63
CA ARG A 100 12.24 -6.30 -4.62
C ARG A 100 11.17 -6.76 -3.62
N ASN A 101 11.02 -6.04 -2.51
CA ASN A 101 10.12 -6.40 -1.42
C ASN A 101 8.80 -5.59 -1.43
N THR A 102 8.55 -4.81 -2.48
CA THR A 102 7.31 -4.05 -2.63
C THR A 102 6.61 -4.36 -3.94
N GLY A 103 5.31 -4.62 -3.87
CA GLY A 103 4.45 -4.70 -5.06
C GLY A 103 3.57 -3.46 -5.18
N VAL A 104 3.33 -2.98 -6.40
CA VAL A 104 2.53 -1.76 -6.61
C VAL A 104 1.45 -2.02 -7.65
N LEU A 105 0.19 -1.73 -7.27
CA LEU A 105 -0.95 -1.63 -8.16
C LEU A 105 -1.37 -0.16 -8.25
N PHE A 106 -1.07 0.48 -9.38
CA PHE A 106 -1.54 1.83 -9.69
C PHE A 106 -2.99 1.81 -10.17
N GLN A 107 -3.66 2.95 -10.09
CA GLN A 107 -5.09 3.15 -10.34
C GLN A 107 -5.62 2.46 -11.62
N ASP A 108 -4.90 2.53 -12.74
CA ASP A 108 -5.29 1.91 -14.02
C ASP A 108 -4.58 0.57 -14.29
N GLY A 109 -3.94 -0.04 -13.26
CA GLY A 109 -3.13 -1.25 -13.39
C GLY A 109 -1.75 -1.02 -13.99
N ALA A 110 -1.53 0.08 -14.73
CA ALA A 110 -0.27 0.48 -15.37
C ALA A 110 0.42 -0.65 -16.16
N LEU A 111 -0.36 -1.49 -16.85
CA LEU A 111 0.16 -2.58 -17.68
C LEU A 111 0.81 -2.03 -18.97
N PHE A 112 1.88 -2.67 -19.40
CA PHE A 112 2.47 -2.42 -20.70
C PHE A 112 1.50 -2.88 -21.79
N SER A 113 0.97 -1.95 -22.57
CA SER A 113 -0.12 -2.17 -23.51
C SER A 113 0.24 -3.09 -24.69
N SER A 114 1.53 -3.16 -25.03
CA SER A 114 2.09 -4.00 -26.10
C SER A 114 2.47 -5.41 -25.67
N MET A 115 2.36 -5.72 -24.36
CA MET A 115 2.70 -7.02 -23.79
C MET A 115 1.42 -7.74 -23.35
N THR A 116 1.41 -9.07 -23.46
CA THR A 116 0.34 -9.90 -22.89
C THR A 116 0.32 -9.78 -21.36
N VAL A 117 -0.73 -10.29 -20.71
CA VAL A 117 -0.80 -10.36 -19.25
C VAL A 117 0.35 -11.19 -18.70
N GLY A 118 0.63 -12.35 -19.31
CA GLY A 118 1.75 -13.20 -18.92
C GLY A 118 3.09 -12.48 -19.00
N GLU A 119 3.35 -11.78 -20.09
CA GLU A 119 4.57 -10.99 -20.26
C GLU A 119 4.67 -9.85 -19.25
N ASN A 120 3.57 -9.15 -18.96
CA ASN A 120 3.53 -8.11 -17.92
C ASN A 120 3.92 -8.66 -16.54
N VAL A 121 3.44 -9.85 -16.17
CA VAL A 121 3.78 -10.50 -14.89
C VAL A 121 5.23 -10.99 -14.87
N GLN A 122 5.77 -11.38 -16.03
CA GLN A 122 7.16 -11.83 -16.15
C GLN A 122 8.19 -10.70 -16.08
N VAL A 123 7.82 -9.43 -16.36
CA VAL A 123 8.78 -8.30 -16.34
C VAL A 123 9.56 -8.24 -15.03
N PRO A 124 8.95 -8.13 -13.84
CA PRO A 124 9.70 -8.08 -12.59
C PRO A 124 10.47 -9.39 -12.30
N LEU A 125 9.94 -10.54 -12.72
CA LEU A 125 10.64 -11.81 -12.57
C LEU A 125 11.94 -11.86 -13.38
N LYS A 126 11.88 -11.44 -14.64
CA LYS A 126 13.06 -11.41 -15.54
C LYS A 126 14.10 -10.39 -15.10
N GLU A 127 13.66 -9.26 -14.56
CA GLU A 127 14.58 -8.23 -14.04
C GLU A 127 15.36 -8.70 -12.80
N HIS A 128 14.70 -9.43 -11.91
CA HIS A 128 15.30 -9.83 -10.63
C HIS A 128 15.85 -11.27 -10.60
N HIS A 129 15.46 -12.12 -11.54
CA HIS A 129 15.85 -13.54 -11.62
C HIS A 129 16.27 -13.92 -13.06
N GLY A 130 17.10 -13.11 -13.69
CA GLY A 130 17.49 -13.24 -15.11
C GLY A 130 18.11 -14.57 -15.55
N GLU A 131 18.33 -15.51 -14.63
CA GLU A 131 18.94 -16.83 -14.91
C GLU A 131 17.94 -17.99 -14.95
N PHE A 132 16.65 -17.73 -14.77
CA PHE A 132 15.65 -18.79 -14.82
C PHE A 132 15.40 -19.29 -16.24
N PRO A 133 15.18 -20.61 -16.47
CA PRO A 133 14.66 -21.12 -17.74
C PRO A 133 13.30 -20.50 -18.08
N GLU A 134 13.03 -20.21 -19.36
CA GLU A 134 11.78 -19.57 -19.82
C GLU A 134 10.50 -20.24 -19.28
N ARG A 135 10.49 -21.57 -19.18
CA ARG A 135 9.36 -22.31 -18.62
C ARG A 135 8.98 -21.89 -17.20
N TRP A 136 9.97 -21.47 -16.36
CA TRP A 136 9.71 -21.06 -14.98
C TRP A 136 9.04 -19.70 -14.92
N TYR A 137 9.41 -18.77 -15.81
CA TYR A 137 8.71 -17.49 -15.92
C TYR A 137 7.25 -17.68 -16.31
N PHE A 138 6.97 -18.62 -17.21
CA PHE A 138 5.60 -18.96 -17.62
C PHE A 138 4.79 -19.54 -16.45
N GLU A 139 5.32 -20.55 -15.76
CA GLU A 139 4.64 -21.21 -14.65
C GLU A 139 4.39 -20.24 -13.49
N LEU A 140 5.38 -19.41 -13.13
CA LEU A 140 5.24 -18.38 -12.10
C LEU A 140 4.20 -17.34 -12.50
N ALA A 141 4.23 -16.84 -13.73
CA ALA A 141 3.23 -15.91 -14.23
C ALA A 141 1.82 -16.50 -14.17
N LEU A 142 1.64 -17.73 -14.60
CA LEU A 142 0.37 -18.44 -14.54
C LEU A 142 -0.13 -18.60 -13.08
N LEU A 143 0.76 -18.91 -12.15
CA LEU A 143 0.44 -18.99 -10.72
C LEU A 143 -0.08 -17.63 -10.20
N LYS A 144 0.65 -16.52 -10.50
CA LYS A 144 0.26 -15.17 -10.04
C LYS A 144 -1.05 -14.70 -10.66
N ILE A 145 -1.29 -15.02 -11.93
CA ILE A 145 -2.55 -14.75 -12.64
C ILE A 145 -3.72 -15.44 -11.93
N LYS A 146 -3.56 -16.73 -11.58
CA LYS A 146 -4.57 -17.48 -10.82
C LYS A 146 -4.77 -16.95 -9.40
N LEU A 147 -3.69 -16.60 -8.69
CA LEU A 147 -3.76 -15.97 -7.36
C LEU A 147 -4.54 -14.64 -7.39
N ALA A 148 -4.39 -13.85 -8.46
CA ALA A 148 -5.17 -12.64 -8.66
C ALA A 148 -6.62 -12.89 -9.12
N GLY A 149 -7.06 -14.16 -9.19
CA GLY A 149 -8.42 -14.56 -9.54
C GLY A 149 -8.75 -14.39 -11.03
N LEU A 150 -7.74 -14.46 -11.91
CA LEU A 150 -7.94 -14.51 -13.35
C LEU A 150 -7.93 -15.96 -13.85
N PRO A 151 -8.68 -16.27 -14.93
CA PRO A 151 -8.61 -17.57 -15.60
C PRO A 151 -7.27 -17.71 -16.36
N ALA A 152 -6.84 -18.95 -16.57
CA ALA A 152 -5.54 -19.25 -17.18
C ALA A 152 -5.39 -18.67 -18.61
N ASP A 153 -6.49 -18.61 -19.39
CA ASP A 153 -6.52 -18.05 -20.74
C ASP A 153 -6.29 -16.53 -20.78
N ALA A 154 -6.32 -15.85 -19.62
CA ALA A 154 -5.93 -14.45 -19.54
C ALA A 154 -4.44 -14.22 -19.78
N LEU A 155 -3.60 -15.25 -19.64
CA LEU A 155 -2.15 -15.18 -19.80
C LEU A 155 -1.76 -14.62 -21.17
N ASP A 156 -2.44 -15.06 -22.24
CA ASP A 156 -2.13 -14.71 -23.63
C ASP A 156 -2.86 -13.46 -24.12
N LYS A 157 -3.72 -12.85 -23.29
CA LYS A 157 -4.49 -11.66 -23.65
C LYS A 157 -3.66 -10.38 -23.51
N LEU A 158 -3.88 -9.43 -24.42
CA LEU A 158 -3.39 -8.07 -24.28
C LEU A 158 -4.28 -7.28 -23.29
N PRO A 159 -3.77 -6.24 -22.61
CA PRO A 159 -4.56 -5.38 -21.74
C PRO A 159 -5.82 -4.79 -22.40
N SER A 160 -5.79 -4.52 -23.71
CA SER A 160 -6.93 -4.02 -24.48
C SER A 160 -8.07 -5.02 -24.60
N GLN A 161 -7.82 -6.31 -24.41
CA GLN A 161 -8.80 -7.40 -24.48
C GLN A 161 -9.44 -7.73 -23.13
N LEU A 162 -9.04 -7.02 -22.07
CA LEU A 162 -9.51 -7.24 -20.71
C LEU A 162 -10.60 -6.25 -20.31
N SER A 163 -11.56 -6.68 -19.50
CA SER A 163 -12.46 -5.77 -18.77
C SER A 163 -11.66 -4.91 -17.77
N GLY A 164 -12.26 -3.84 -17.25
CA GLY A 164 -11.63 -2.99 -16.22
C GLY A 164 -11.18 -3.79 -14.99
N GLY A 165 -12.06 -4.65 -14.48
CA GLY A 165 -11.74 -5.53 -13.35
C GLY A 165 -10.64 -6.55 -13.66
N MET A 166 -10.65 -7.12 -14.86
CA MET A 166 -9.57 -8.03 -15.28
C MET A 166 -8.21 -7.30 -15.40
N ARG A 167 -8.18 -6.06 -15.90
CA ARG A 167 -6.94 -5.26 -15.94
C ARG A 167 -6.38 -5.00 -14.54
N LYS A 168 -7.23 -4.67 -13.57
CA LYS A 168 -6.80 -4.49 -12.16
C LYS A 168 -6.25 -5.78 -11.56
N ARG A 169 -6.90 -6.92 -11.82
CA ARG A 169 -6.40 -8.24 -11.40
C ARG A 169 -5.08 -8.61 -12.07
N ALA A 170 -4.90 -8.27 -13.35
CA ALA A 170 -3.62 -8.46 -14.05
C ALA A 170 -2.51 -7.57 -13.46
N GLY A 171 -2.83 -6.31 -13.13
CA GLY A 171 -1.91 -5.43 -12.40
C GLY A 171 -1.55 -5.96 -11.01
N LEU A 172 -2.52 -6.54 -10.29
CA LEU A 172 -2.30 -7.21 -9.01
C LEU A 172 -1.39 -8.45 -9.17
N ALA A 173 -1.61 -9.27 -10.20
CA ALA A 173 -0.75 -10.43 -10.50
C ALA A 173 0.71 -10.01 -10.71
N ARG A 174 0.93 -8.91 -11.44
CA ARG A 174 2.27 -8.34 -11.63
C ARG A 174 2.84 -7.79 -10.33
N ALA A 175 2.04 -7.10 -9.52
CA ALA A 175 2.48 -6.59 -8.22
C ALA A 175 2.92 -7.73 -7.26
N LEU A 176 2.30 -8.90 -7.37
CA LEU A 176 2.62 -10.09 -6.58
C LEU A 176 3.74 -10.95 -7.19
N ALA A 177 4.33 -10.58 -8.31
CA ALA A 177 5.26 -11.44 -9.06
C ALA A 177 6.47 -11.90 -8.24
N LEU A 178 7.04 -11.02 -7.41
CA LEU A 178 8.22 -11.29 -6.58
C LEU A 178 7.89 -11.77 -5.15
N ASP A 179 6.64 -12.12 -4.86
CA ASP A 179 6.18 -12.45 -3.50
C ASP A 179 6.52 -11.37 -2.46
N PRO A 180 6.22 -10.09 -2.73
CA PRO A 180 6.61 -9.01 -1.87
C PRO A 180 5.83 -9.07 -0.53
N PRO A 181 6.48 -8.83 0.63
CA PRO A 181 5.78 -8.74 1.91
C PRO A 181 4.96 -7.45 2.07
N LEU A 182 5.17 -6.44 1.22
CA LEU A 182 4.49 -5.15 1.27
C LEU A 182 3.84 -4.81 -0.08
N LEU A 183 2.53 -4.54 -0.06
CA LEU A 183 1.74 -4.24 -1.25
C LEU A 183 1.16 -2.83 -1.16
N PHE A 184 1.37 -2.02 -2.20
CA PHE A 184 0.77 -0.71 -2.38
C PHE A 184 -0.37 -0.78 -3.39
N LEU A 185 -1.55 -0.28 -3.00
CA LEU A 185 -2.74 -0.25 -3.84
C LEU A 185 -3.25 1.20 -3.94
N ASP A 186 -3.23 1.77 -5.14
CA ASP A 186 -3.74 3.11 -5.40
C ASP A 186 -5.11 3.02 -6.09
N GLU A 187 -6.19 3.29 -5.36
CA GLU A 187 -7.58 3.26 -5.82
C GLU A 187 -7.93 1.95 -6.56
N PRO A 188 -7.74 0.77 -5.93
CA PRO A 188 -7.82 -0.51 -6.63
C PRO A 188 -9.23 -0.84 -7.12
N THR A 189 -10.28 -0.37 -6.44
CA THR A 189 -11.70 -0.61 -6.78
C THR A 189 -12.31 0.48 -7.65
N ALA A 190 -11.59 1.59 -7.89
CA ALA A 190 -12.12 2.70 -8.69
C ALA A 190 -12.53 2.24 -10.10
N GLY A 191 -13.77 2.61 -10.50
CA GLY A 191 -14.33 2.25 -11.81
C GLY A 191 -14.83 0.80 -11.93
N LEU A 192 -14.86 0.03 -10.84
CA LEU A 192 -15.56 -1.25 -10.78
C LEU A 192 -17.03 -1.05 -10.39
N ASP A 193 -17.88 -1.96 -10.81
CA ASP A 193 -19.23 -2.05 -10.25
C ASP A 193 -19.18 -2.54 -8.78
N PRO A 194 -20.21 -2.32 -7.97
CA PRO A 194 -20.19 -2.66 -6.54
C PRO A 194 -19.87 -4.14 -6.25
N ILE A 195 -20.36 -5.06 -7.09
CA ILE A 195 -20.12 -6.51 -6.93
C ILE A 195 -18.64 -6.81 -7.22
N GLY A 196 -18.11 -6.22 -8.28
CA GLY A 196 -16.70 -6.35 -8.66
C GLY A 196 -15.76 -5.75 -7.63
N ALA A 197 -16.09 -4.59 -7.06
CA ALA A 197 -15.35 -3.95 -5.98
C ALA A 197 -15.29 -4.83 -4.73
N ALA A 198 -16.46 -5.29 -4.24
CA ALA A 198 -16.53 -6.19 -3.09
C ALA A 198 -15.80 -7.52 -3.33
N ALA A 199 -15.81 -8.06 -4.56
CA ALA A 199 -15.05 -9.27 -4.89
C ALA A 199 -13.54 -9.01 -4.93
N PHE A 200 -13.10 -7.82 -5.31
CA PHE A 200 -11.70 -7.41 -5.28
C PHE A 200 -11.21 -7.22 -3.83
N ASP A 201 -12.01 -6.57 -2.99
CA ASP A 201 -11.70 -6.38 -1.57
C ASP A 201 -11.55 -7.71 -0.83
N ARG A 202 -12.49 -8.65 -1.04
CA ARG A 202 -12.37 -10.02 -0.48
C ARG A 202 -11.10 -10.72 -0.96
N LEU A 203 -10.72 -10.55 -2.23
CA LEU A 203 -9.48 -11.11 -2.75
C LEU A 203 -8.25 -10.54 -2.02
N ILE A 204 -8.19 -9.20 -1.85
CA ILE A 204 -7.06 -8.56 -1.13
C ILE A 204 -6.99 -9.05 0.32
N ARG A 205 -8.12 -9.11 1.05
CA ARG A 205 -8.14 -9.62 2.43
C ARG A 205 -7.71 -11.09 2.49
N THR A 206 -8.16 -11.93 1.56
CA THR A 206 -7.75 -13.35 1.49
C THR A 206 -6.25 -13.49 1.24
N LEU A 207 -5.70 -12.72 0.29
CA LEU A 207 -4.27 -12.74 -0.01
C LEU A 207 -3.44 -12.23 1.18
N GLN A 208 -3.89 -11.15 1.83
CA GLN A 208 -3.23 -10.60 3.01
C GLN A 208 -3.14 -11.65 4.12
N GLN A 209 -4.25 -12.34 4.44
CA GLN A 209 -4.28 -13.37 5.48
C GLN A 209 -3.47 -14.61 5.11
N ALA A 210 -3.58 -15.08 3.86
CA ALA A 210 -2.93 -16.30 3.41
C ALA A 210 -1.41 -16.15 3.23
N LEU A 211 -0.95 -14.95 2.85
CA LEU A 211 0.47 -14.68 2.54
C LEU A 211 1.16 -13.82 3.60
N GLY A 212 0.44 -13.35 4.63
CA GLY A 212 0.98 -12.47 5.66
C GLY A 212 1.37 -11.08 5.14
N LEU A 213 0.68 -10.57 4.11
CA LEU A 213 1.03 -9.31 3.46
C LEU A 213 0.75 -8.12 4.38
N THR A 214 1.60 -7.10 4.28
CA THR A 214 1.27 -5.74 4.70
C THR A 214 0.70 -5.00 3.50
N VAL A 215 -0.40 -4.26 3.67
CA VAL A 215 -1.05 -3.53 2.57
C VAL A 215 -1.20 -2.06 2.91
N PHE A 216 -0.65 -1.20 2.06
CA PHE A 216 -0.84 0.24 2.05
C PHE A 216 -1.87 0.58 0.97
N LEU A 217 -3.09 0.92 1.37
CA LEU A 217 -4.24 1.09 0.48
C LEU A 217 -4.68 2.55 0.44
N ILE A 218 -4.55 3.21 -0.70
CA ILE A 218 -5.19 4.51 -0.94
C ILE A 218 -6.58 4.25 -1.51
N THR A 219 -7.62 4.78 -0.87
CA THR A 219 -8.98 4.74 -1.39
C THR A 219 -9.82 5.90 -0.87
N HIS A 220 -10.91 6.20 -1.58
CA HIS A 220 -11.97 7.09 -1.12
C HIS A 220 -13.30 6.33 -0.96
N ASP A 221 -13.27 5.00 -1.11
CA ASP A 221 -14.44 4.13 -0.99
C ASP A 221 -14.62 3.68 0.45
N LEU A 222 -15.70 4.12 1.08
CA LEU A 222 -16.04 3.77 2.46
C LEU A 222 -16.32 2.28 2.62
N ASP A 223 -16.95 1.63 1.64
CA ASP A 223 -17.26 0.20 1.71
C ASP A 223 -15.99 -0.63 1.79
N THR A 224 -14.96 -0.28 0.98
CA THR A 224 -13.63 -0.88 1.06
C THR A 224 -12.98 -0.67 2.44
N LEU A 225 -13.04 0.55 3.00
CA LEU A 225 -12.45 0.85 4.31
C LEU A 225 -13.08 -0.01 5.42
N TYR A 226 -14.41 -0.09 5.44
CA TYR A 226 -15.13 -0.91 6.42
C TYR A 226 -14.93 -2.40 6.22
N ALA A 227 -14.77 -2.85 4.96
CA ALA A 227 -14.67 -4.27 4.64
C ALA A 227 -13.30 -4.88 4.97
N ILE A 228 -12.22 -4.16 4.69
CA ILE A 228 -10.89 -4.78 4.71
C ILE A 228 -9.80 -4.03 5.47
N CYS A 229 -9.98 -2.76 5.87
CA CYS A 229 -8.93 -2.04 6.58
C CYS A 229 -8.91 -2.37 8.07
N ASP A 230 -7.71 -2.59 8.62
CA ASP A 230 -7.49 -2.78 10.05
C ASP A 230 -7.33 -1.44 10.76
N ARG A 231 -6.63 -0.49 10.12
CA ARG A 231 -6.43 0.89 10.58
C ARG A 231 -6.60 1.85 9.43
N ILE A 232 -6.87 3.10 9.77
CA ILE A 232 -7.06 4.20 8.82
C ILE A 232 -6.11 5.34 9.16
N ALA A 233 -5.35 5.80 8.17
CA ALA A 233 -4.58 7.05 8.22
C ALA A 233 -5.35 8.15 7.47
N VAL A 234 -5.66 9.24 8.14
CA VAL A 234 -6.38 10.38 7.56
C VAL A 234 -5.40 11.51 7.25
N LEU A 235 -5.28 11.84 5.95
CA LEU A 235 -4.49 12.98 5.48
C LEU A 235 -5.36 14.23 5.38
N ALA A 236 -5.13 15.17 6.27
CA ALA A 236 -5.70 16.52 6.23
C ALA A 236 -4.66 17.52 6.76
N ASP A 237 -4.85 18.80 6.50
CA ASP A 237 -3.99 19.88 6.99
C ASP A 237 -2.48 19.64 6.75
N ARG A 238 -2.15 19.00 5.63
CA ARG A 238 -0.78 18.60 5.21
C ARG A 238 -0.10 17.56 6.10
N LYS A 239 -0.83 16.95 7.03
CA LYS A 239 -0.36 15.95 8.00
C LYS A 239 -1.23 14.70 8.01
N VAL A 240 -0.78 13.67 8.69
CA VAL A 240 -1.64 12.58 9.16
C VAL A 240 -2.27 13.03 10.48
N ILE A 241 -3.56 13.35 10.45
CA ILE A 241 -4.30 13.82 11.65
C ILE A 241 -4.87 12.68 12.48
N ALA A 242 -4.90 11.48 11.92
CA ALA A 242 -5.32 10.26 12.62
C ALA A 242 -4.62 9.04 11.98
N ASN A 243 -4.23 8.07 12.81
CA ASN A 243 -3.69 6.77 12.38
C ASN A 243 -4.10 5.72 13.42
N ALA A 244 -5.33 5.20 13.33
CA ALA A 244 -5.96 4.36 14.35
C ALA A 244 -6.98 3.38 13.71
N PRO A 245 -7.50 2.41 14.48
CA PRO A 245 -8.66 1.62 14.06
C PRO A 245 -9.84 2.51 13.65
N LEU A 246 -10.63 2.07 12.68
CA LEU A 246 -11.72 2.84 12.11
C LEU A 246 -12.68 3.41 13.17
N ALA A 247 -13.05 2.58 14.16
CA ALA A 247 -13.98 2.99 15.23
C ALA A 247 -13.45 4.17 16.09
N GLU A 248 -12.13 4.29 16.23
CA GLU A 248 -11.50 5.41 16.94
C GLU A 248 -11.41 6.64 16.03
N VAL A 249 -11.06 6.46 14.76
CA VAL A 249 -10.98 7.56 13.77
C VAL A 249 -12.32 8.28 13.64
N GLU A 250 -13.42 7.54 13.60
CA GLU A 250 -14.76 8.09 13.47
C GLU A 250 -15.19 9.02 14.62
N GLN A 251 -14.56 8.88 15.80
CA GLN A 251 -14.88 9.66 16.99
C GLN A 251 -14.08 10.96 17.09
N ILE A 252 -13.08 11.16 16.22
CA ILE A 252 -12.23 12.34 16.23
C ILE A 252 -13.05 13.56 15.78
N ASP A 253 -13.05 14.60 16.63
CA ASP A 253 -13.71 15.87 16.34
C ASP A 253 -12.88 16.74 15.38
N HIS A 254 -12.89 16.34 14.12
CA HIS A 254 -12.26 17.09 13.03
C HIS A 254 -13.27 17.25 11.87
N PRO A 255 -13.45 18.47 11.32
CA PRO A 255 -14.49 18.76 10.35
C PRO A 255 -14.51 17.80 9.14
N TRP A 256 -13.33 17.50 8.58
CA TRP A 256 -13.21 16.58 7.46
C TRP A 256 -13.62 15.14 7.84
N ILE A 257 -13.22 14.67 9.02
CA ILE A 257 -13.56 13.32 9.51
C ILE A 257 -15.06 13.20 9.73
N GLN A 258 -15.66 14.20 10.38
CA GLN A 258 -17.11 14.22 10.63
C GLN A 258 -17.90 14.23 9.32
N GLU A 259 -17.52 15.05 8.35
CA GLU A 259 -18.18 15.08 7.04
C GLU A 259 -18.02 13.76 6.27
N TYR A 260 -16.80 13.19 6.29
CA TYR A 260 -16.47 11.99 5.52
C TYR A 260 -17.16 10.74 6.09
N PHE A 261 -17.05 10.50 7.42
CA PHE A 261 -17.57 9.29 8.06
C PHE A 261 -19.01 9.39 8.57
N HIS A 262 -19.57 10.59 8.76
CA HIS A 262 -20.94 10.79 9.23
C HIS A 262 -21.86 11.46 8.21
N GLY A 263 -21.34 11.78 7.06
CA GLY A 263 -22.12 12.31 5.93
C GLY A 263 -23.14 11.31 5.39
N PRO A 264 -24.00 11.72 4.44
CA PRO A 264 -25.08 10.89 3.90
C PRO A 264 -24.56 9.57 3.27
N ARG A 265 -23.42 9.57 2.62
CA ARG A 265 -22.80 8.37 2.00
C ARG A 265 -22.31 7.35 3.03
N ALA A 266 -21.70 7.82 4.11
CA ALA A 266 -21.23 6.95 5.18
C ALA A 266 -22.37 6.22 5.90
N ARG A 267 -23.51 6.90 6.08
CA ARG A 267 -24.70 6.29 6.67
C ARG A 267 -25.25 5.13 5.84
N ALA A 268 -25.23 5.26 4.51
CA ALA A 268 -25.64 4.20 3.61
C ALA A 268 -24.71 2.98 3.66
N ALA A 269 -23.39 3.19 3.68
CA ALA A 269 -22.37 2.13 3.79
C ALA A 269 -22.48 1.36 5.13
N ARG A 270 -22.74 2.06 6.23
CA ARG A 270 -22.95 1.43 7.56
C ARG A 270 -24.20 0.56 7.60
N ALA A 271 -25.32 1.03 7.04
CA ALA A 271 -26.57 0.28 7.01
C ALA A 271 -26.41 -1.06 6.27
N ALA A 272 -25.69 -1.06 5.14
CA ALA A 272 -25.41 -2.27 4.36
C ALA A 272 -24.58 -3.32 5.13
N LYS A 273 -23.67 -2.87 6.04
CA LYS A 273 -22.84 -3.78 6.85
C LYS A 273 -23.64 -4.45 7.97
N THR A 274 -24.56 -3.74 8.61
CA THR A 274 -25.40 -4.27 9.69
C THR A 274 -26.31 -5.40 9.19
N ASP A 275 -26.88 -5.25 7.99
CA ASP A 275 -27.72 -6.29 7.35
C ASP A 275 -26.92 -7.55 6.96
N SER A 276 -25.63 -7.43 6.63
CA SER A 276 -24.79 -8.58 6.26
C SER A 276 -24.31 -9.38 7.46
N THR A 277 -24.30 -8.82 8.67
CA THR A 277 -23.85 -9.50 9.90
C THR A 277 -24.99 -10.24 10.60
N GLU A 278 -26.26 -9.87 10.33
CA GLU A 278 -27.43 -10.57 10.88
C GLU A 278 -27.86 -11.80 10.04
N THR A 279 -27.26 -12.02 8.86
CA THR A 279 -27.64 -13.10 7.93
C THR A 279 -26.57 -14.22 7.85
N ALA A 280 -25.53 -14.18 8.64
CA ALA A 280 -24.44 -15.17 8.76
C ALA A 280 -24.49 -15.85 10.14
#